data_98dcdedffcef1cd500da212363debb3a
#
_entry.id   98dcdedffcef1cd500da212363debb3a
#
_cell.length_a   1.000
_cell.length_b   1.000
_cell.length_c   1.000
_cell.angle_alpha   90.00
_cell.angle_beta   90.00
_cell.angle_gamma   90.00
#
_symmetry.space_group_name_H-M   'P 1'
#
loop_
_entity.id
_entity.type
_entity.pdbx_description
1 polymer ?
#
loop_
_entity_poly.entity_id
_entity_poly.type
_entity_poly.pdbx_seq_one_letter_code
_entity_poly.pdbx_strand_id
1 'polypeptide(L)'
;DKMCKVASDLGCKSIELIAPDQFPILSKHGLTCAITPIDMGGPPFIQGWNNPKYHEKVGAATRKAIDAASEFGSPNVIAFNGFAEDISPEAGIKNCVKGLKAIAADAEKKKVTLCLEMLNTRDDSDPNKGHPGYQGDHIDYCMEILKKVGSPNVKLLFDIYHVQIMDGDVIRRIGECGEYIGHVHTAG
;
A
#
# COMPACT_ATOMS: atom_id res chain seq x y z
N ASP A 1 16.76 3.07 -16.47
CA ASP A 1 17.56 4.25 -16.89
C ASP A 1 16.76 5.25 -17.74
N LYS A 2 16.24 4.86 -18.93
CA LYS A 2 15.52 5.80 -19.84
C LYS A 2 14.30 6.44 -19.17
N MET A 3 13.48 5.67 -18.47
CA MET A 3 12.32 6.18 -17.74
C MET A 3 12.73 7.15 -16.64
N CYS A 4 13.76 6.84 -15.87
CA CYS A 4 14.27 7.70 -14.81
C CYS A 4 14.78 9.03 -15.36
N LYS A 5 15.49 8.99 -16.51
CA LYS A 5 15.94 10.23 -17.19
C LYS A 5 14.74 11.09 -17.58
N VAL A 6 13.72 10.50 -18.22
CA VAL A 6 12.51 11.24 -18.64
C VAL A 6 11.79 11.83 -17.43
N ALA A 7 11.60 11.07 -16.37
CA ALA A 7 10.98 11.56 -15.15
C ALA A 7 11.74 12.74 -14.53
N SER A 8 13.08 12.63 -14.46
CA SER A 8 13.94 13.71 -13.96
C SER A 8 13.86 14.96 -14.85
N ASP A 9 13.92 14.79 -16.18
CA ASP A 9 13.81 15.89 -17.15
C ASP A 9 12.46 16.63 -17.04
N LEU A 10 11.38 15.90 -16.69
CA LEU A 10 10.06 16.47 -16.43
C LEU A 10 9.92 17.11 -15.04
N GLY A 11 10.95 17.07 -14.22
CA GLY A 11 10.96 17.68 -12.88
C GLY A 11 10.35 16.81 -11.79
N CYS A 12 10.03 15.53 -12.05
CA CYS A 12 9.62 14.58 -11.03
C CYS A 12 10.71 14.42 -9.96
N LYS A 13 10.30 14.13 -8.73
CA LYS A 13 11.21 13.91 -7.60
C LYS A 13 11.33 12.45 -7.21
N SER A 14 10.37 11.64 -7.65
CA SER A 14 10.29 10.21 -7.33
C SER A 14 9.68 9.41 -8.46
N ILE A 15 9.88 8.09 -8.39
CA ILE A 15 9.14 7.08 -9.14
C ILE A 15 8.60 6.09 -8.11
N GLU A 16 7.45 5.49 -8.38
CA GLU A 16 6.77 4.60 -7.45
C GLU A 16 6.98 3.14 -7.81
N LEU A 17 6.83 2.26 -6.81
CA LEU A 17 6.78 0.80 -6.95
C LEU A 17 7.99 0.20 -7.68
N ILE A 18 9.14 0.83 -7.52
CA ILE A 18 10.41 0.33 -8.06
C ILE A 18 11.01 -0.69 -7.10
N ALA A 19 11.40 -1.85 -7.62
CA ALA A 19 12.04 -2.90 -6.83
C ALA A 19 13.36 -2.40 -6.21
N PRO A 20 13.67 -2.77 -4.96
CA PRO A 20 14.83 -2.25 -4.22
C PRO A 20 16.19 -2.43 -4.91
N ASP A 21 16.36 -3.50 -5.69
CA ASP A 21 17.59 -3.73 -6.49
C ASP A 21 17.83 -2.67 -7.56
N GLN A 22 16.80 -1.89 -7.93
CA GLN A 22 16.86 -0.81 -8.91
C GLN A 22 17.02 0.59 -8.27
N PHE A 23 16.98 0.71 -6.96
CA PHE A 23 17.16 2.00 -6.26
C PHE A 23 18.45 2.75 -6.67
N PRO A 24 19.60 2.08 -6.91
CA PRO A 24 20.79 2.77 -7.41
C PRO A 24 20.60 3.48 -8.75
N ILE A 25 19.63 3.02 -9.58
CA ILE A 25 19.30 3.68 -10.84
C ILE A 25 18.56 5.00 -10.59
N LEU A 26 17.63 5.01 -9.62
CA LEU A 26 16.93 6.24 -9.21
C LEU A 26 17.91 7.30 -8.73
N SER A 27 18.85 6.90 -7.86
CA SER A 27 19.88 7.80 -7.31
C SER A 27 20.72 8.49 -8.39
N LYS A 28 21.08 7.76 -9.46
CA LYS A 28 21.84 8.32 -10.59
C LYS A 28 21.13 9.47 -11.29
N HIS A 29 19.80 9.51 -11.21
CA HIS A 29 18.95 10.56 -11.81
C HIS A 29 18.42 11.56 -10.79
N GLY A 30 18.90 11.52 -9.53
CA GLY A 30 18.42 12.41 -8.47
C GLY A 30 16.97 12.15 -8.05
N LEU A 31 16.48 10.93 -8.28
CA LEU A 31 15.12 10.50 -7.93
C LEU A 31 15.15 9.63 -6.67
N THR A 32 14.03 9.60 -5.96
CA THR A 32 13.76 8.67 -4.88
C THR A 32 12.62 7.72 -5.26
N CYS A 33 12.34 6.72 -4.41
CA CYS A 33 11.15 5.88 -4.51
C CYS A 33 10.09 6.41 -3.53
N ALA A 34 8.94 6.86 -4.02
CA ALA A 34 7.91 7.44 -3.16
C ALA A 34 7.21 6.37 -2.31
N ILE A 35 7.04 5.16 -2.85
CA ILE A 35 6.49 4.01 -2.14
C ILE A 35 7.15 2.73 -2.65
N THR A 36 7.69 1.95 -1.72
CA THR A 36 8.42 0.70 -2.00
C THR A 36 7.43 -0.46 -2.07
N PRO A 37 7.52 -1.34 -3.10
CA PRO A 37 6.69 -2.53 -3.19
C PRO A 37 7.13 -3.61 -2.21
N ILE A 38 6.21 -4.52 -1.86
CA ILE A 38 6.52 -5.80 -1.22
C ILE A 38 6.71 -6.89 -2.29
N ASP A 39 7.69 -7.74 -2.11
CA ASP A 39 7.92 -8.90 -3.00
C ASP A 39 7.25 -10.16 -2.42
N MET A 40 6.18 -10.58 -3.05
CA MET A 40 5.41 -11.78 -2.69
C MET A 40 5.68 -12.97 -3.61
N GLY A 41 6.56 -12.82 -4.62
CA GLY A 41 6.81 -13.82 -5.65
C GLY A 41 5.67 -13.93 -6.67
N GLY A 42 4.81 -12.91 -6.76
CA GLY A 42 3.64 -12.81 -7.63
C GLY A 42 2.82 -11.56 -7.28
N PRO A 43 1.58 -11.41 -7.78
CA PRO A 43 0.75 -10.25 -7.46
C PRO A 43 0.60 -10.07 -5.95
N PRO A 44 1.06 -8.93 -5.38
CA PRO A 44 1.22 -8.78 -3.93
C PRO A 44 -0.11 -8.61 -3.19
N PHE A 45 -1.18 -8.27 -3.92
CA PHE A 45 -2.51 -8.00 -3.36
C PHE A 45 -3.38 -9.25 -3.17
N ILE A 46 -2.97 -10.44 -3.68
CA ILE A 46 -3.75 -11.67 -3.53
C ILE A 46 -3.66 -12.22 -2.10
N GLN A 47 -2.45 -12.33 -1.57
CA GLN A 47 -2.17 -12.81 -0.22
C GLN A 47 -1.89 -11.62 0.69
N GLY A 48 -2.81 -11.33 1.60
CA GLY A 48 -2.73 -10.11 2.40
C GLY A 48 -2.93 -10.33 3.90
N TRP A 49 -3.08 -9.22 4.60
CA TRP A 49 -3.20 -9.21 6.05
C TRP A 49 -4.56 -9.73 6.58
N ASN A 50 -5.57 -9.84 5.72
CA ASN A 50 -6.89 -10.36 6.09
C ASN A 50 -6.88 -11.84 6.45
N ASN A 51 -5.88 -12.61 5.97
CA ASN A 51 -5.82 -14.06 6.17
C ASN A 51 -4.59 -14.44 7.02
N PRO A 52 -4.80 -14.96 8.26
CA PRO A 52 -3.70 -15.32 9.16
C PRO A 52 -2.73 -16.37 8.60
N LYS A 53 -3.17 -17.19 7.68
CA LYS A 53 -2.35 -18.20 6.99
C LYS A 53 -1.19 -17.56 6.22
N TYR A 54 -1.33 -16.28 5.83
CA TYR A 54 -0.31 -15.55 5.08
C TYR A 54 0.53 -14.59 5.94
N HIS A 55 0.19 -14.39 7.22
CA HIS A 55 0.85 -13.40 8.08
C HIS A 55 2.37 -13.57 8.17
N GLU A 56 2.87 -14.79 8.22
CA GLU A 56 4.32 -15.05 8.25
C GLU A 56 4.98 -14.59 6.95
N LYS A 57 4.45 -15.01 5.80
CA LYS A 57 4.99 -14.65 4.49
C LYS A 57 4.90 -13.15 4.22
N VAL A 58 3.71 -12.56 4.42
CA VAL A 58 3.47 -11.12 4.22
C VAL A 58 4.33 -10.31 5.18
N GLY A 59 4.43 -10.72 6.45
CA GLY A 59 5.25 -10.07 7.45
C GLY A 59 6.74 -10.07 7.10
N ALA A 60 7.27 -11.20 6.61
CA ALA A 60 8.66 -11.29 6.17
C ALA A 60 8.93 -10.38 4.96
N ALA A 61 8.05 -10.40 3.95
CA ALA A 61 8.16 -9.53 2.77
C ALA A 61 8.08 -8.05 3.14
N THR A 62 7.15 -7.69 4.03
CA THR A 62 6.98 -6.31 4.49
C THR A 62 8.20 -5.82 5.29
N ARG A 63 8.78 -6.63 6.19
CA ARG A 63 10.02 -6.26 6.92
C ARG A 63 11.18 -6.01 5.96
N LYS A 64 11.37 -6.90 4.97
CA LYS A 64 12.40 -6.72 3.94
C LYS A 64 12.21 -5.41 3.16
N ALA A 65 10.97 -5.07 2.81
CA ALA A 65 10.65 -3.80 2.15
C ALA A 65 10.88 -2.58 3.05
N ILE A 66 10.53 -2.67 4.34
CA ILE A 66 10.81 -1.61 5.35
C ILE A 66 12.32 -1.38 5.47
N ASP A 67 13.12 -2.45 5.52
CA ASP A 67 14.58 -2.34 5.62
C ASP A 67 15.15 -1.63 4.39
N ALA A 68 14.79 -2.08 3.18
CA ALA A 68 15.22 -1.46 1.94
C ALA A 68 14.75 0.00 1.81
N ALA A 69 13.51 0.28 2.17
CA ALA A 69 12.95 1.63 2.14
C ALA A 69 13.72 2.58 3.09
N SER A 70 13.99 2.12 4.32
CA SER A 70 14.74 2.90 5.31
C SER A 70 16.18 3.18 4.87
N GLU A 71 16.88 2.19 4.29
CA GLU A 71 18.24 2.33 3.79
C GLU A 71 18.33 3.30 2.61
N PHE A 72 17.36 3.28 1.73
CA PHE A 72 17.32 4.15 0.55
C PHE A 72 16.76 5.54 0.82
N GLY A 73 15.99 5.70 1.91
CA GLY A 73 15.26 6.94 2.21
C GLY A 73 13.90 7.03 1.52
N SER A 74 13.31 5.90 1.11
CA SER A 74 11.92 5.83 0.68
C SER A 74 10.99 5.99 1.89
N PRO A 75 10.00 6.91 1.85
CA PRO A 75 9.18 7.17 3.03
C PRO A 75 8.11 6.10 3.31
N ASN A 76 7.71 5.36 2.29
CA ASN A 76 6.54 4.50 2.36
C ASN A 76 6.81 3.09 1.85
N VAL A 77 6.04 2.13 2.38
CA VAL A 77 5.93 0.75 1.88
C VAL A 77 4.45 0.44 1.68
N ILE A 78 4.09 -0.13 0.53
CA ILE A 78 2.71 -0.52 0.24
C ILE A 78 2.30 -1.77 1.04
N ALA A 79 1.05 -1.84 1.45
CA ALA A 79 0.45 -2.99 2.12
C ALA A 79 -0.94 -3.29 1.56
N PHE A 80 -1.37 -4.55 1.60
CA PHE A 80 -2.63 -4.99 1.03
C PHE A 80 -3.46 -5.80 2.02
N ASN A 81 -4.79 -5.66 1.91
CA ASN A 81 -5.73 -6.47 2.70
C ASN A 81 -5.67 -7.95 2.28
N GLY A 82 -5.69 -8.22 0.98
CA GLY A 82 -5.75 -9.57 0.41
C GLY A 82 -7.13 -9.92 -0.15
N PHE A 83 -7.23 -11.04 -0.87
CA PHE A 83 -8.50 -11.56 -1.35
C PHE A 83 -9.32 -12.16 -0.20
N ALA A 84 -10.65 -12.02 -0.28
CA ALA A 84 -11.55 -12.46 0.78
C ALA A 84 -11.49 -13.97 1.03
N GLU A 85 -11.32 -14.76 -0.03
CA GLU A 85 -11.50 -16.21 0.07
C GLU A 85 -12.80 -16.53 0.84
N ASP A 86 -12.73 -17.35 1.91
CA ASP A 86 -13.89 -17.67 2.77
C ASP A 86 -13.92 -16.84 4.07
N ILE A 87 -13.25 -15.68 4.10
CA ILE A 87 -13.11 -14.86 5.31
C ILE A 87 -14.18 -13.77 5.32
N SER A 88 -14.99 -13.71 6.38
CA SER A 88 -15.97 -12.64 6.54
C SER A 88 -15.28 -11.27 6.68
N PRO A 89 -15.95 -10.17 6.31
CA PRO A 89 -15.39 -8.82 6.46
C PRO A 89 -14.90 -8.52 7.89
N GLU A 90 -15.67 -8.91 8.92
CA GLU A 90 -15.33 -8.68 10.32
C GLU A 90 -14.09 -9.50 10.74
N ALA A 91 -13.99 -10.75 10.28
CA ALA A 91 -12.82 -11.58 10.53
C ALA A 91 -11.59 -11.01 9.81
N GLY A 92 -11.75 -10.53 8.56
CA GLY A 92 -10.72 -9.88 7.79
C GLY A 92 -10.16 -8.63 8.48
N ILE A 93 -11.03 -7.74 8.97
CA ILE A 93 -10.63 -6.56 9.75
C ILE A 93 -9.82 -6.98 10.99
N LYS A 94 -10.33 -7.94 11.77
CA LYS A 94 -9.64 -8.44 12.97
C LYS A 94 -8.26 -8.99 12.66
N ASN A 95 -8.13 -9.74 11.58
CA ASN A 95 -6.89 -10.34 11.13
C ASN A 95 -5.90 -9.28 10.63
N CYS A 96 -6.35 -8.32 9.80
CA CYS A 96 -5.53 -7.19 9.36
C CYS A 96 -4.98 -6.40 10.55
N VAL A 97 -5.83 -6.07 11.52
CA VAL A 97 -5.41 -5.36 12.75
C VAL A 97 -4.34 -6.15 13.50
N LYS A 98 -4.52 -7.46 13.66
CA LYS A 98 -3.53 -8.32 14.33
C LYS A 98 -2.18 -8.32 13.59
N GLY A 99 -2.21 -8.52 12.28
CA GLY A 99 -1.01 -8.60 11.45
C GLY A 99 -0.26 -7.27 11.39
N LEU A 100 -0.98 -6.16 11.13
CA LEU A 100 -0.38 -4.83 11.05
C LEU A 100 0.16 -4.35 12.39
N LYS A 101 -0.49 -4.63 13.52
CA LYS A 101 0.06 -4.34 14.86
C LYS A 101 1.37 -5.06 15.12
N ALA A 102 1.53 -6.29 14.65
CA ALA A 102 2.75 -7.07 14.86
C ALA A 102 3.97 -6.51 14.09
N ILE A 103 3.75 -5.64 13.10
CA ILE A 103 4.81 -5.06 12.27
C ILE A 103 4.94 -3.53 12.44
N ALA A 104 3.95 -2.88 13.04
CA ALA A 104 3.92 -1.42 13.20
C ALA A 104 5.18 -0.87 13.91
N ALA A 105 5.64 -1.54 14.96
CA ALA A 105 6.83 -1.13 15.70
C ALA A 105 8.13 -1.17 14.85
N ASP A 106 8.21 -2.11 13.88
CA ASP A 106 9.34 -2.17 12.94
C ASP A 106 9.34 -0.94 12.02
N ALA A 107 8.15 -0.57 11.50
CA ALA A 107 7.96 0.60 10.65
C ALA A 107 8.26 1.91 11.40
N GLU A 108 7.75 2.06 12.63
CA GLU A 108 8.00 3.21 13.50
C GLU A 108 9.49 3.40 13.80
N LYS A 109 10.19 2.33 14.21
CA LYS A 109 11.62 2.35 14.50
C LYS A 109 12.46 2.78 13.28
N LYS A 110 12.04 2.38 12.08
CA LYS A 110 12.71 2.67 10.82
C LYS A 110 12.24 3.99 10.18
N LYS A 111 11.24 4.66 10.76
CA LYS A 111 10.60 5.87 10.24
C LYS A 111 10.04 5.70 8.82
N VAL A 112 9.50 4.51 8.55
CA VAL A 112 8.83 4.17 7.30
C VAL A 112 7.33 4.06 7.58
N THR A 113 6.50 4.52 6.65
CA THR A 113 5.03 4.41 6.77
C THR A 113 4.54 3.23 5.94
N LEU A 114 3.75 2.35 6.54
CA LEU A 114 3.00 1.32 5.83
C LEU A 114 1.71 1.95 5.30
N CYS A 115 1.51 1.90 4.00
CA CYS A 115 0.33 2.47 3.36
C CYS A 115 -0.58 1.34 2.86
N LEU A 116 -1.69 1.13 3.57
CA LEU A 116 -2.69 0.11 3.27
C LEU A 116 -3.56 0.58 2.11
N GLU A 117 -3.55 -0.15 1.01
CA GLU A 117 -4.31 0.18 -0.19
C GLU A 117 -5.67 -0.51 -0.22
N MET A 118 -6.70 0.27 -0.54
CA MET A 118 -7.97 -0.26 -1.00
C MET A 118 -7.93 -0.44 -2.53
N LEU A 119 -8.53 -1.51 -3.03
CA LEU A 119 -8.59 -1.78 -4.47
C LEU A 119 -10.05 -1.99 -4.89
N ASN A 120 -10.44 -1.54 -6.07
CA ASN A 120 -11.79 -1.75 -6.56
C ASN A 120 -12.03 -3.21 -6.97
N THR A 121 -13.25 -3.68 -6.74
CA THR A 121 -13.73 -5.02 -7.10
C THR A 121 -14.71 -5.01 -8.26
N ARG A 122 -15.05 -3.83 -8.79
CA ARG A 122 -16.09 -3.66 -9.81
C ARG A 122 -15.57 -3.75 -11.24
N ASP A 123 -14.35 -3.31 -11.51
CA ASP A 123 -13.76 -3.40 -12.83
C ASP A 123 -13.13 -4.78 -13.01
N ASP A 124 -13.68 -5.59 -13.90
CA ASP A 124 -13.16 -6.92 -14.27
C ASP A 124 -12.61 -6.96 -15.71
N SER A 125 -12.50 -5.79 -16.34
CA SER A 125 -12.08 -5.68 -17.74
C SER A 125 -10.60 -5.95 -17.96
N ASP A 126 -9.77 -5.69 -16.94
CA ASP A 126 -8.32 -5.87 -16.99
C ASP A 126 -7.78 -6.15 -15.57
N PRO A 127 -6.92 -7.16 -15.38
CA PRO A 127 -6.40 -7.54 -14.08
C PRO A 127 -5.52 -6.46 -13.42
N ASN A 128 -5.12 -5.41 -14.15
CA ASN A 128 -4.40 -4.27 -13.60
C ASN A 128 -5.32 -3.12 -13.20
N LYS A 129 -6.61 -3.16 -13.56
CA LYS A 129 -7.57 -2.10 -13.30
C LYS A 129 -8.48 -2.39 -12.12
N GLY A 130 -8.84 -3.63 -11.93
CA GLY A 130 -9.69 -4.03 -10.83
C GLY A 130 -9.41 -5.44 -10.35
N HIS A 131 -9.86 -5.74 -9.14
CA HIS A 131 -9.47 -6.95 -8.43
C HIS A 131 -10.69 -7.64 -7.80
N PRO A 132 -11.59 -8.24 -8.62
CA PRO A 132 -12.75 -8.97 -8.11
C PRO A 132 -12.33 -10.02 -7.08
N GLY A 133 -12.94 -9.97 -5.90
CA GLY A 133 -12.60 -10.84 -4.76
C GLY A 133 -11.62 -10.22 -3.76
N TYR A 134 -11.09 -9.04 -3.99
CA TYR A 134 -10.28 -8.32 -3.00
C TYR A 134 -11.14 -7.92 -1.79
N GLN A 135 -10.60 -8.07 -0.59
CA GLN A 135 -11.27 -7.64 0.63
C GLN A 135 -10.73 -6.28 1.08
N GLY A 136 -11.63 -5.35 1.43
CA GLY A 136 -11.22 -3.98 1.74
C GLY A 136 -11.25 -3.06 0.53
N ASP A 137 -12.32 -3.21 -0.23
CA ASP A 137 -12.62 -2.46 -1.45
C ASP A 137 -13.38 -1.14 -1.19
N HIS A 138 -13.59 -0.78 0.08
CA HIS A 138 -14.18 0.48 0.52
C HIS A 138 -13.27 1.18 1.54
N ILE A 139 -13.26 2.51 1.47
CA ILE A 139 -12.50 3.37 2.41
C ILE A 139 -12.85 3.05 3.86
N ASP A 140 -14.13 2.89 4.18
CA ASP A 140 -14.58 2.68 5.56
C ASP A 140 -14.02 1.41 6.17
N TYR A 141 -13.85 0.34 5.37
CA TYR A 141 -13.20 -0.90 5.79
C TYR A 141 -11.73 -0.66 6.19
N CYS A 142 -10.97 0.03 5.34
CA CYS A 142 -9.58 0.36 5.61
C CYS A 142 -9.46 1.30 6.82
N MET A 143 -10.31 2.31 6.91
CA MET A 143 -10.32 3.26 8.04
C MET A 143 -10.61 2.59 9.38
N GLU A 144 -11.50 1.59 9.41
CA GLU A 144 -11.74 0.80 10.62
C GLU A 144 -10.47 0.04 11.07
N ILE A 145 -9.74 -0.56 10.12
CA ILE A 145 -8.46 -1.22 10.40
C ILE A 145 -7.46 -0.22 10.98
N LEU A 146 -7.25 0.91 10.30
CA LEU A 146 -6.24 1.92 10.68
C LEU A 146 -6.51 2.49 12.08
N LYS A 147 -7.77 2.84 12.39
CA LYS A 147 -8.19 3.31 13.72
C LYS A 147 -7.92 2.26 14.81
N LYS A 148 -8.18 0.98 14.53
CA LYS A 148 -7.93 -0.11 15.47
C LYS A 148 -6.45 -0.46 15.61
N VAL A 149 -5.64 -0.28 14.56
CA VAL A 149 -4.18 -0.44 14.63
C VAL A 149 -3.58 0.65 15.51
N GLY A 150 -3.95 1.91 15.28
CA GLY A 150 -3.58 3.05 16.10
C GLY A 150 -2.11 3.47 16.03
N SER A 151 -1.37 3.02 15.00
CA SER A 151 0.02 3.42 14.78
C SER A 151 0.11 4.65 13.86
N PRO A 152 0.96 5.63 14.16
CA PRO A 152 1.19 6.77 13.28
C PRO A 152 1.88 6.38 11.96
N ASN A 153 2.52 5.21 11.91
CA ASN A 153 3.22 4.70 10.75
C ASN A 153 2.45 3.59 10.00
N VAL A 154 1.15 3.47 10.25
CA VAL A 154 0.24 2.64 9.44
C VAL A 154 -0.89 3.54 8.97
N LYS A 155 -0.90 3.84 7.69
CA LYS A 155 -1.75 4.85 7.06
C LYS A 155 -2.50 4.26 5.86
N LEU A 156 -3.40 5.05 5.29
CA LEU A 156 -4.11 4.74 4.05
C LEU A 156 -3.25 5.12 2.84
N LEU A 157 -3.19 4.24 1.85
CA LEU A 157 -2.91 4.64 0.49
C LEU A 157 -4.25 4.99 -0.16
N PHE A 158 -4.43 6.26 -0.46
CA PHE A 158 -5.64 6.78 -1.09
C PHE A 158 -5.45 6.79 -2.60
N ASP A 159 -5.90 5.74 -3.27
CA ASP A 159 -5.90 5.68 -4.73
C ASP A 159 -7.20 6.29 -5.28
N ILE A 160 -7.08 7.41 -5.99
CA ILE A 160 -8.24 8.16 -6.51
C ILE A 160 -9.06 7.30 -7.48
N TYR A 161 -8.41 6.48 -8.31
CA TYR A 161 -9.09 5.61 -9.27
C TYR A 161 -9.98 4.59 -8.57
N HIS A 162 -9.42 3.86 -7.60
CA HIS A 162 -10.17 2.83 -6.87
C HIS A 162 -11.28 3.45 -6.01
N VAL A 163 -10.99 4.54 -5.31
CA VAL A 163 -11.98 5.25 -4.49
C VAL A 163 -13.14 5.76 -5.34
N GLN A 164 -12.85 6.36 -6.51
CA GLN A 164 -13.89 6.88 -7.40
C GLN A 164 -14.85 5.78 -7.87
N ILE A 165 -14.34 4.58 -8.16
CA ILE A 165 -15.15 3.46 -8.63
C ILE A 165 -16.04 2.89 -7.52
N MET A 166 -15.50 2.76 -6.30
CA MET A 166 -16.19 2.08 -5.20
C MET A 166 -17.07 3.03 -4.37
N ASP A 167 -16.51 4.14 -3.92
CA ASP A 167 -17.14 5.05 -2.96
C ASP A 167 -17.64 6.34 -3.61
N GLY A 168 -16.97 6.82 -4.67
CA GLY A 168 -17.23 8.14 -5.26
C GLY A 168 -16.91 9.29 -4.32
N ASP A 169 -17.37 10.50 -4.66
CA ASP A 169 -17.25 11.72 -3.84
C ASP A 169 -15.85 11.93 -3.24
N VAL A 170 -14.83 11.83 -4.12
CA VAL A 170 -13.39 11.81 -3.76
C VAL A 170 -13.00 12.99 -2.89
N ILE A 171 -13.52 14.21 -3.19
CA ILE A 171 -13.16 15.42 -2.44
C ILE A 171 -13.61 15.30 -0.98
N ARG A 172 -14.84 14.85 -0.73
CA ARG A 172 -15.34 14.63 0.64
C ARG A 172 -14.55 13.52 1.33
N ARG A 173 -14.28 12.40 0.63
CA ARG A 173 -13.52 11.27 1.17
C ARG A 173 -12.09 11.66 1.56
N ILE A 174 -11.40 12.49 0.79
CA ILE A 174 -10.08 13.04 1.17
C ILE A 174 -10.19 13.84 2.49
N GLY A 175 -11.22 14.68 2.61
CA GLY A 175 -11.46 15.44 3.86
C GLY A 175 -11.73 14.55 5.07
N GLU A 176 -12.50 13.47 4.90
CA GLU A 176 -12.83 12.52 5.97
C GLU A 176 -11.64 11.66 6.40
N CYS A 177 -10.78 11.25 5.45
CA CYS A 177 -9.59 10.46 5.74
C CYS A 177 -8.47 11.29 6.34
N GLY A 178 -8.31 12.56 5.91
CA GLY A 178 -7.43 13.55 6.49
C GLY A 178 -6.06 13.01 6.91
N GLU A 179 -5.80 13.04 8.21
CA GLU A 179 -4.54 12.62 8.82
C GLU A 179 -4.19 11.13 8.64
N TYR A 180 -5.15 10.30 8.24
CA TYR A 180 -4.90 8.88 7.97
C TYR A 180 -4.28 8.63 6.60
N ILE A 181 -4.26 9.60 5.68
CA ILE A 181 -3.64 9.45 4.36
C ILE A 181 -2.12 9.53 4.51
N GLY A 182 -1.42 8.47 4.11
CA GLY A 182 0.04 8.41 4.07
C GLY A 182 0.59 8.60 2.67
N HIS A 183 -0.16 8.20 1.65
CA HIS A 183 0.22 8.31 0.25
C HIS A 183 -1.02 8.42 -0.64
N VAL A 184 -0.87 9.02 -1.83
CA VAL A 184 -1.95 9.17 -2.80
C VAL A 184 -1.48 8.67 -4.16
N HIS A 185 -2.26 7.78 -4.78
CA HIS A 185 -2.15 7.49 -6.20
C HIS A 185 -3.14 8.38 -6.97
N THR A 186 -2.64 9.06 -7.99
CA THR A 186 -3.43 9.99 -8.80
C THR A 186 -3.84 9.37 -10.15
N ALA A 187 -3.90 8.05 -10.20
CA ALA A 187 -4.41 7.31 -11.35
C ALA A 187 -5.87 7.68 -11.63
N GLY A 188 -6.28 7.61 -12.92
CA GLY A 188 -7.64 7.96 -13.34
C GLY A 188 -7.92 7.58 -14.77
#